data_39f5d30d48bb2e7e4bd99161e0533dc1
#
_entry.id   39f5d30d48bb2e7e4bd99161e0533dc1
#
_cell.length_a   1.000
_cell.length_b   1.000
_cell.length_c   1.000
_cell.angle_alpha   90.00
_cell.angle_beta   90.00
_cell.angle_gamma   90.00
#
_symmetry.space_group_name_H-M   'P 1'
#
loop_
_entity.id
_entity.type
_entity.pdbx_description
1 polymer ?
#
loop_
_entity_poly.entity_id
_entity_poly.type
_entity_poly.pdbx_seq_one_letter_code
_entity_poly.pdbx_strand_id
1 'polypeptide(L)'
;MEREFKWKASAQQFDALCQSLGLHPHPQTILHMDAIYYDDAAHSLRDRKIGLRLRSENGRKVCCMKLRTAAQNGLHVHEEYECAADTLIDGLQKLPSHGASADLCQRLAQSELIPIAHVCFDRQPVMWTQDGFSAELSLDIGTLASGSQSVQFCEIECEYKEGDADAFQTACEAQAARFALTPEPLSKLARALSLSKV
;
A
#
# COMPACT_ATOMS: atom_id res chain seq x y z
N MET A 1 7.46 -11.10 -3.84
CA MET A 1 6.93 -10.13 -4.84
C MET A 1 5.45 -9.99 -4.57
N GLU A 2 5.01 -8.81 -4.23
CA GLU A 2 3.62 -8.49 -3.92
C GLU A 2 2.85 -8.19 -5.22
N ARG A 3 1.63 -8.69 -5.32
CA ARG A 3 0.68 -8.40 -6.41
C ARG A 3 -0.62 -7.91 -5.79
N GLU A 4 -1.08 -6.74 -6.22
CA GLU A 4 -2.31 -6.15 -5.71
C GLU A 4 -3.08 -5.42 -6.82
N PHE A 5 -4.39 -5.49 -6.77
CA PHE A 5 -5.25 -4.59 -7.53
C PHE A 5 -5.66 -3.42 -6.66
N LYS A 6 -5.75 -2.23 -7.30
CA LYS A 6 -6.23 -1.00 -6.65
C LYS A 6 -7.28 -0.32 -7.49
N TRP A 7 -8.35 0.07 -6.83
CA TRP A 7 -9.44 0.79 -7.46
C TRP A 7 -9.87 2.00 -6.64
N LYS A 8 -10.12 3.11 -7.31
CA LYS A 8 -10.92 4.20 -6.73
C LYS A 8 -12.32 3.67 -6.53
N ALA A 9 -12.81 3.74 -5.31
CA ALA A 9 -14.10 3.17 -4.97
C ALA A 9 -14.76 3.93 -3.81
N SER A 10 -16.02 3.64 -3.58
CA SER A 10 -16.76 4.08 -2.39
C SER A 10 -16.94 2.91 -1.41
N ALA A 11 -17.26 3.22 -0.15
CA ALA A 11 -17.63 2.22 0.83
C ALA A 11 -18.84 1.37 0.37
N GLN A 12 -19.81 1.99 -0.32
CA GLN A 12 -20.97 1.28 -0.87
C GLN A 12 -20.58 0.24 -1.93
N GLN A 13 -19.57 0.54 -2.78
CA GLN A 13 -19.07 -0.44 -3.74
C GLN A 13 -18.34 -1.60 -3.04
N PHE A 14 -17.58 -1.31 -1.97
CA PHE A 14 -16.95 -2.34 -1.16
C PHE A 14 -17.98 -3.27 -0.51
N ASP A 15 -19.03 -2.70 0.11
CA ASP A 15 -20.10 -3.48 0.75
C ASP A 15 -20.82 -4.37 -0.28
N ALA A 16 -21.16 -3.82 -1.45
CA ALA A 16 -21.80 -4.57 -2.53
C ALA A 16 -20.90 -5.70 -3.06
N LEU A 17 -19.61 -5.44 -3.20
CA LEU A 17 -18.61 -6.44 -3.60
C LEU A 17 -18.51 -7.55 -2.56
N CYS A 18 -18.35 -7.22 -1.27
CA CYS A 18 -18.30 -8.19 -0.18
C CYS A 18 -19.57 -9.04 -0.13
N GLN A 19 -20.75 -8.42 -0.22
CA GLN A 19 -22.02 -9.13 -0.24
C GLN A 19 -22.10 -10.13 -1.41
N SER A 20 -21.66 -9.73 -2.60
CA SER A 20 -21.69 -10.58 -3.79
C SER A 20 -20.74 -11.79 -3.70
N LEU A 21 -19.67 -11.66 -2.93
CA LEU A 21 -18.67 -12.69 -2.69
C LEU A 21 -18.96 -13.51 -1.41
N GLY A 22 -20.03 -13.18 -0.68
CA GLY A 22 -20.36 -13.83 0.61
C GLY A 22 -19.34 -13.50 1.72
N LEU A 23 -18.63 -12.35 1.60
CA LEU A 23 -17.65 -11.92 2.58
C LEU A 23 -18.29 -11.01 3.63
N HIS A 24 -17.83 -11.13 4.87
CA HIS A 24 -18.38 -10.42 6.02
C HIS A 24 -17.24 -9.68 6.77
N PRO A 25 -16.84 -8.46 6.32
CA PRO A 25 -15.87 -7.66 7.03
C PRO A 25 -16.33 -7.38 8.46
N HIS A 26 -15.46 -7.58 9.45
CA HIS A 26 -15.84 -7.41 10.84
C HIS A 26 -15.34 -6.05 11.36
N PRO A 27 -16.17 -5.21 12.00
CA PRO A 27 -15.76 -3.88 12.44
C PRO A 27 -14.57 -3.87 13.43
N GLN A 28 -14.37 -4.95 14.18
CA GLN A 28 -13.25 -5.07 15.12
C GLN A 28 -11.90 -5.38 14.44
N THR A 29 -11.89 -5.66 13.11
CA THR A 29 -10.66 -5.89 12.35
C THR A 29 -10.12 -4.63 11.69
N ILE A 30 -10.71 -3.46 11.94
CA ILE A 30 -10.21 -2.19 11.41
C ILE A 30 -8.79 -1.95 11.92
N LEU A 31 -7.89 -1.66 10.98
CA LEU A 31 -6.51 -1.31 11.24
C LEU A 31 -6.33 0.20 11.03
N HIS A 32 -5.93 0.89 12.10
CA HIS A 32 -5.57 2.30 12.00
C HIS A 32 -4.13 2.41 11.50
N MET A 33 -3.98 2.90 10.28
CA MET A 33 -2.72 3.04 9.57
C MET A 33 -2.25 4.49 9.61
N ASP A 34 -1.06 4.73 10.13
CA ASP A 34 -0.41 6.05 10.15
C ASP A 34 1.01 5.91 9.60
N ALA A 35 1.25 6.40 8.39
CA ALA A 35 2.49 6.21 7.65
C ALA A 35 3.15 7.52 7.28
N ILE A 36 4.42 7.70 7.70
CA ILE A 36 5.26 8.78 7.25
C ILE A 36 6.24 8.24 6.20
N TYR A 37 6.26 8.85 5.03
CA TYR A 37 7.19 8.55 3.95
C TYR A 37 8.38 9.50 3.99
N TYR A 38 9.56 8.96 3.67
CA TYR A 38 10.82 9.66 3.75
C TYR A 38 11.59 9.61 2.43
N ASP A 39 12.37 10.67 2.18
CA ASP A 39 13.37 10.75 1.12
C ASP A 39 14.55 11.61 1.61
N ASP A 40 15.65 11.60 0.89
CA ASP A 40 16.72 12.57 1.12
C ASP A 40 16.44 13.92 0.40
N ALA A 41 17.20 14.94 0.73
CA ALA A 41 17.06 16.26 0.12
C ALA A 41 17.27 16.28 -1.41
N ALA A 42 17.97 15.28 -1.96
CA ALA A 42 18.17 15.10 -3.39
C ALA A 42 17.03 14.34 -4.08
N HIS A 43 16.04 13.87 -3.32
CA HIS A 43 14.91 13.05 -3.81
C HIS A 43 15.34 11.74 -4.49
N SER A 44 16.42 11.14 -4.01
CA SER A 44 17.04 9.98 -4.65
C SER A 44 16.16 8.72 -4.64
N LEU A 45 15.29 8.56 -3.65
CA LEU A 45 14.34 7.44 -3.59
C LEU A 45 13.21 7.64 -4.60
N ARG A 46 12.65 8.85 -4.68
CA ARG A 46 11.60 9.19 -5.65
C ARG A 46 12.05 8.93 -7.09
N ASP A 47 13.26 9.36 -7.43
CA ASP A 47 13.82 9.21 -8.79
C ASP A 47 14.02 7.73 -9.15
N ARG A 48 14.25 6.87 -8.17
CA ARG A 48 14.35 5.41 -8.31
C ARG A 48 13.02 4.69 -8.15
N LYS A 49 11.91 5.41 -7.92
CA LYS A 49 10.57 4.85 -7.65
C LYS A 49 10.55 3.94 -6.43
N ILE A 50 11.31 4.28 -5.41
CA ILE A 50 11.36 3.59 -4.12
C ILE A 50 10.53 4.38 -3.12
N GLY A 51 9.63 3.70 -2.41
CA GLY A 51 8.93 4.24 -1.26
C GLY A 51 9.57 3.72 0.03
N LEU A 52 10.03 4.61 0.90
CA LEU A 52 10.50 4.27 2.24
C LEU A 52 9.56 4.88 3.26
N ARG A 53 9.01 4.06 4.15
CA ARG A 53 8.06 4.53 5.17
C ARG A 53 8.30 3.88 6.54
N LEU A 54 7.97 4.61 7.58
CA LEU A 54 7.68 4.06 8.89
C LEU A 54 6.17 4.19 9.13
N ARG A 55 5.49 3.06 9.35
CA ARG A 55 4.04 2.98 9.52
C ARG A 55 3.70 2.46 10.91
N SER A 56 2.74 3.07 11.57
CA SER A 56 2.06 2.52 12.74
C SER A 56 0.81 1.78 12.30
N GLU A 57 0.64 0.55 12.75
CA GLU A 57 -0.52 -0.33 12.55
C GLU A 57 -1.11 -0.63 13.92
N ASN A 58 -2.17 0.06 14.32
CA ASN A 58 -2.72 -0.05 15.69
C ASN A 58 -1.65 0.08 16.80
N GLY A 59 -0.65 0.96 16.59
CA GLY A 59 0.45 1.18 17.54
C GLY A 59 1.68 0.29 17.31
N ARG A 60 1.61 -0.77 16.51
CA ARG A 60 2.79 -1.55 16.09
C ARG A 60 3.50 -0.82 14.96
N LYS A 61 4.78 -0.54 15.11
CA LYS A 61 5.55 0.14 14.09
C LYS A 61 6.22 -0.84 13.11
N VAL A 62 6.13 -0.52 11.82
CA VAL A 62 6.69 -1.30 10.71
C VAL A 62 7.44 -0.36 9.78
N CYS A 63 8.72 -0.66 9.53
CA CYS A 63 9.49 -0.02 8.48
C CYS A 63 9.34 -0.81 7.19
N CYS A 64 9.03 -0.12 6.10
CA CYS A 64 8.81 -0.74 4.80
C CYS A 64 9.58 0.00 3.72
N MET A 65 10.22 -0.78 2.83
CA MET A 65 10.81 -0.32 1.58
C MET A 65 10.12 -1.03 0.42
N LYS A 66 9.45 -0.25 -0.43
CA LYS A 66 8.69 -0.75 -1.59
C LYS A 66 9.31 -0.26 -2.88
N LEU A 67 9.69 -1.19 -3.75
CA LEU A 67 10.27 -0.90 -5.07
C LEU A 67 9.21 -1.20 -6.13
N ARG A 68 8.76 -0.16 -6.85
CA ARG A 68 7.73 -0.32 -7.88
C ARG A 68 8.32 -0.99 -9.12
N THR A 69 7.79 -2.16 -9.49
CA THR A 69 8.21 -2.91 -10.66
C THR A 69 7.31 -2.64 -11.88
N ALA A 70 6.00 -2.76 -11.72
CA ALA A 70 5.03 -2.55 -12.80
C ALA A 70 3.67 -2.08 -12.26
N ALA A 71 2.90 -1.42 -13.13
CA ALA A 71 1.48 -1.17 -12.90
C ALA A 71 0.75 -1.14 -14.24
N GLN A 72 -0.35 -1.89 -14.37
CA GLN A 72 -1.18 -1.93 -15.56
C GLN A 72 -2.62 -2.27 -15.18
N ASN A 73 -3.59 -1.49 -15.67
CA ASN A 73 -5.03 -1.73 -15.45
C ASN A 73 -5.44 -1.93 -13.98
N GLY A 74 -4.80 -1.22 -13.06
CA GLY A 74 -5.04 -1.35 -11.61
C GLY A 74 -4.25 -2.46 -10.93
N LEU A 75 -3.64 -3.39 -11.67
CA LEU A 75 -2.69 -4.36 -11.13
C LEU A 75 -1.35 -3.67 -10.87
N HIS A 76 -0.86 -3.77 -9.65
CA HIS A 76 0.45 -3.32 -9.21
C HIS A 76 1.32 -4.52 -8.83
N VAL A 77 2.58 -4.49 -9.22
CA VAL A 77 3.58 -5.50 -8.83
C VAL A 77 4.77 -4.78 -8.20
N HIS A 78 5.15 -5.22 -7.00
CA HIS A 78 6.19 -4.59 -6.21
C HIS A 78 7.13 -5.61 -5.59
N GLU A 79 8.39 -5.22 -5.40
CA GLU A 79 9.22 -5.82 -4.37
C GLU A 79 9.00 -5.03 -3.09
N GLU A 80 8.60 -5.71 -2.03
CA GLU A 80 8.37 -5.09 -0.73
C GLU A 80 9.17 -5.82 0.35
N TYR A 81 9.83 -5.04 1.19
CA TYR A 81 10.62 -5.49 2.33
C TYR A 81 10.11 -4.80 3.57
N GLU A 82 9.69 -5.57 4.56
CA GLU A 82 9.14 -5.05 5.81
C GLU A 82 9.81 -5.68 7.03
N CYS A 83 9.92 -4.88 8.09
CA CYS A 83 10.34 -5.36 9.40
C CYS A 83 9.70 -4.55 10.53
N ALA A 84 9.49 -5.18 11.67
CA ALA A 84 9.12 -4.45 12.89
C ALA A 84 10.28 -3.56 13.34
N ALA A 85 10.00 -2.26 13.56
CA ALA A 85 11.02 -1.27 13.88
C ALA A 85 10.43 -0.10 14.67
N ASP A 86 11.11 0.35 15.73
CA ASP A 86 10.68 1.48 16.52
C ASP A 86 10.97 2.83 15.89
N THR A 87 12.02 2.89 15.09
CA THR A 87 12.47 4.08 14.34
C THR A 87 12.82 3.73 12.91
N LEU A 88 12.89 4.75 12.04
CA LEU A 88 13.31 4.57 10.65
C LEU A 88 14.74 4.00 10.55
N ILE A 89 15.65 4.47 11.39
CA ILE A 89 17.06 3.99 11.42
C ILE A 89 17.13 2.52 11.86
N ASP A 90 16.38 2.15 12.90
CA ASP A 90 16.27 0.75 13.33
C ASP A 90 15.74 -0.13 12.18
N GLY A 91 14.73 0.34 11.47
CA GLY A 91 14.19 -0.35 10.29
C GLY A 91 15.21 -0.52 9.18
N LEU A 92 15.94 0.54 8.81
CA LEU A 92 16.99 0.48 7.78
C LEU A 92 18.12 -0.50 8.14
N GLN A 93 18.42 -0.68 9.42
CA GLN A 93 19.40 -1.68 9.88
C GLN A 93 18.88 -3.12 9.75
N LYS A 94 17.58 -3.34 9.90
CA LYS A 94 16.92 -4.65 9.87
C LYS A 94 16.50 -5.11 8.47
N LEU A 95 16.06 -4.17 7.61
CA LEU A 95 15.57 -4.46 6.26
C LEU A 95 16.50 -5.35 5.40
N PRO A 96 17.85 -5.28 5.50
CA PRO A 96 18.72 -6.21 4.76
C PRO A 96 18.50 -7.68 5.09
N SER A 97 18.17 -8.02 6.33
CA SER A 97 17.83 -9.40 6.72
C SER A 97 16.49 -9.89 6.15
N HIS A 98 15.68 -8.96 5.63
CA HIS A 98 14.41 -9.21 4.96
C HIS A 98 14.53 -9.12 3.43
N GLY A 99 15.77 -8.99 2.89
CA GLY A 99 16.03 -9.03 1.44
C GLY A 99 16.29 -7.68 0.78
N ALA A 100 16.16 -6.56 1.50
CA ALA A 100 16.50 -5.25 0.94
C ALA A 100 18.01 -5.11 0.69
N SER A 101 18.39 -4.23 -0.24
CA SER A 101 19.80 -3.96 -0.52
C SER A 101 20.53 -3.38 0.70
N ALA A 102 21.53 -4.10 1.21
CA ALA A 102 22.33 -3.68 2.36
C ALA A 102 23.05 -2.33 2.08
N ASP A 103 23.63 -2.17 0.89
CA ASP A 103 24.31 -0.93 0.50
C ASP A 103 23.35 0.27 0.46
N LEU A 104 22.12 0.06 -0.03
CA LEU A 104 21.10 1.11 -0.06
C LEU A 104 20.68 1.48 1.37
N CYS A 105 20.35 0.49 2.19
CA CYS A 105 19.94 0.73 3.57
C CYS A 105 21.04 1.43 4.38
N GLN A 106 22.30 1.04 4.21
CA GLN A 106 23.43 1.68 4.89
C GLN A 106 23.60 3.15 4.49
N ARG A 107 23.52 3.47 3.17
CA ARG A 107 23.58 4.84 2.69
C ARG A 107 22.44 5.68 3.24
N LEU A 108 21.23 5.17 3.22
CA LEU A 108 20.06 5.89 3.75
C LEU A 108 20.14 6.10 5.26
N ALA A 109 20.67 5.13 6.02
CA ALA A 109 20.88 5.29 7.46
C ALA A 109 21.93 6.37 7.83
N GLN A 110 22.81 6.71 6.90
CA GLN A 110 23.83 7.75 7.04
C GLN A 110 23.40 9.11 6.44
N SER A 111 22.29 9.15 5.71
CA SER A 111 21.75 10.36 5.09
C SER A 111 20.78 11.09 6.01
N GLU A 112 20.64 12.39 5.80
CA GLU A 112 19.53 13.14 6.40
C GLU A 112 18.25 12.82 5.62
N LEU A 113 17.37 12.04 6.25
CA LEU A 113 16.07 11.68 5.70
C LEU A 113 15.00 12.63 6.22
N ILE A 114 14.26 13.24 5.30
CA ILE A 114 13.19 14.20 5.58
C ILE A 114 11.83 13.59 5.29
N PRO A 115 10.77 13.90 6.07
CA PRO A 115 9.43 13.49 5.77
C PRO A 115 8.91 14.22 4.51
N ILE A 116 8.40 13.46 3.55
CA ILE A 116 7.92 13.98 2.26
C ILE A 116 6.41 13.82 2.07
N ALA A 117 5.80 12.89 2.77
CA ALA A 117 4.35 12.66 2.75
C ALA A 117 3.88 11.99 4.03
N HIS A 118 2.63 12.24 4.39
CA HIS A 118 1.92 11.60 5.49
C HIS A 118 0.63 10.97 4.94
N VAL A 119 0.39 9.70 5.25
CA VAL A 119 -0.77 8.94 4.82
C VAL A 119 -1.40 8.29 6.04
N CYS A 120 -2.59 8.73 6.40
CA CYS A 120 -3.33 8.24 7.56
C CYS A 120 -4.68 7.69 7.08
N PHE A 121 -5.02 6.44 7.44
CA PHE A 121 -6.26 5.81 6.98
C PHE A 121 -6.68 4.65 7.88
N ASP A 122 -7.97 4.35 7.82
CA ASP A 122 -8.55 3.14 8.36
C ASP A 122 -8.64 2.10 7.26
N ARG A 123 -8.09 0.91 7.52
CA ARG A 123 -8.19 -0.26 6.64
C ARG A 123 -9.17 -1.26 7.22
N GLN A 124 -10.18 -1.63 6.45
CA GLN A 124 -11.08 -2.73 6.78
C GLN A 124 -10.77 -3.95 5.90
N PRO A 125 -9.97 -4.92 6.38
CA PRO A 125 -9.60 -6.09 5.62
C PRO A 125 -10.63 -7.21 5.74
N VAL A 126 -10.70 -8.06 4.72
CA VAL A 126 -11.42 -9.34 4.72
C VAL A 126 -10.71 -10.33 3.80
N MET A 127 -10.60 -11.57 4.22
CA MET A 127 -10.01 -12.61 3.38
C MET A 127 -11.02 -13.10 2.34
N TRP A 128 -10.56 -13.15 1.09
CA TRP A 128 -11.29 -13.71 -0.04
C TRP A 128 -10.56 -14.95 -0.56
N THR A 129 -11.19 -16.12 -0.38
CA THR A 129 -10.66 -17.38 -0.88
C THR A 129 -11.65 -17.94 -1.90
N GLN A 130 -11.20 -18.18 -3.11
CA GLN A 130 -12.01 -18.70 -4.21
C GLN A 130 -11.10 -19.38 -5.26
N ASP A 131 -11.60 -20.48 -5.88
CA ASP A 131 -11.04 -21.10 -7.08
C ASP A 131 -9.50 -21.30 -7.06
N GLY A 132 -9.00 -21.76 -5.92
CA GLY A 132 -7.59 -22.11 -5.75
C GLY A 132 -6.66 -20.95 -5.43
N PHE A 133 -7.17 -19.75 -5.15
CA PHE A 133 -6.37 -18.63 -4.63
C PHE A 133 -6.91 -18.09 -3.30
N SER A 134 -6.06 -17.36 -2.60
CA SER A 134 -6.39 -16.56 -1.43
C SER A 134 -5.87 -15.14 -1.62
N ALA A 135 -6.68 -14.15 -1.26
CA ALA A 135 -6.36 -12.73 -1.35
C ALA A 135 -6.92 -11.97 -0.13
N GLU A 136 -6.31 -10.85 0.21
CA GLU A 136 -6.89 -9.90 1.16
C GLU A 136 -7.56 -8.78 0.38
N LEU A 137 -8.88 -8.67 0.53
CA LEU A 137 -9.66 -7.54 0.03
C LEU A 137 -9.79 -6.51 1.15
N SER A 138 -9.48 -5.26 0.89
CA SER A 138 -9.55 -4.22 1.90
C SER A 138 -10.18 -2.93 1.37
N LEU A 139 -10.89 -2.22 2.25
CA LEU A 139 -11.33 -0.85 2.06
C LEU A 139 -10.43 0.08 2.85
N ASP A 140 -9.80 1.04 2.19
CA ASP A 140 -8.98 2.07 2.78
C ASP A 140 -9.67 3.44 2.66
N ILE A 141 -9.91 4.09 3.79
CA ILE A 141 -10.51 5.43 3.85
C ILE A 141 -9.63 6.33 4.71
N GLY A 142 -9.19 7.46 4.17
CA GLY A 142 -8.32 8.34 4.92
C GLY A 142 -7.84 9.57 4.17
N THR A 143 -6.67 10.06 4.55
CA THR A 143 -6.08 11.30 4.09
C THR A 143 -4.68 11.07 3.54
N LEU A 144 -4.40 11.68 2.41
CA LEU A 144 -3.06 11.84 1.83
C LEU A 144 -2.62 13.27 2.06
N ALA A 145 -1.40 13.49 2.56
CA ALA A 145 -0.86 14.83 2.79
C ALA A 145 0.59 14.94 2.32
N SER A 146 0.96 16.11 1.78
CA SER A 146 2.33 16.48 1.46
C SER A 146 2.48 18.00 1.53
N GLY A 147 3.50 18.49 2.24
CA GLY A 147 3.64 19.91 2.58
C GLY A 147 2.44 20.41 3.36
N SER A 148 1.81 21.50 2.89
CA SER A 148 0.59 22.10 3.48
C SER A 148 -0.72 21.59 2.86
N GLN A 149 -0.65 20.67 1.90
CA GLN A 149 -1.81 20.19 1.16
C GLN A 149 -2.25 18.81 1.65
N SER A 150 -3.57 18.58 1.65
CA SER A 150 -4.14 17.27 1.97
C SER A 150 -5.41 16.99 1.17
N VAL A 151 -5.71 15.73 0.95
CA VAL A 151 -6.93 15.27 0.27
C VAL A 151 -7.44 13.98 0.89
N GLN A 152 -8.76 13.84 0.97
CA GLN A 152 -9.39 12.57 1.35
C GLN A 152 -9.34 11.57 0.21
N PHE A 153 -9.23 10.30 0.55
CA PHE A 153 -9.32 9.22 -0.41
C PHE A 153 -10.16 8.06 0.11
N CYS A 154 -10.69 7.30 -0.83
CA CYS A 154 -11.33 6.03 -0.59
C CYS A 154 -10.93 5.09 -1.72
N GLU A 155 -10.39 3.93 -1.39
CA GLU A 155 -9.97 2.94 -2.38
C GLU A 155 -10.21 1.52 -1.87
N ILE A 156 -10.39 0.60 -2.82
CA ILE A 156 -10.36 -0.84 -2.57
C ILE A 156 -9.01 -1.36 -3.04
N GLU A 157 -8.35 -2.14 -2.20
CA GLU A 157 -7.17 -2.95 -2.56
C GLU A 157 -7.53 -4.43 -2.49
N CYS A 158 -6.99 -5.23 -3.39
CA CYS A 158 -7.08 -6.68 -3.35
C CYS A 158 -5.68 -7.24 -3.54
N GLU A 159 -5.08 -7.74 -2.46
CA GLU A 159 -3.72 -8.25 -2.44
C GLU A 159 -3.72 -9.76 -2.52
N TYR A 160 -3.02 -10.31 -3.53
CA TYR A 160 -2.79 -11.74 -3.67
C TYR A 160 -1.92 -12.26 -2.54
N LYS A 161 -2.36 -13.33 -1.89
CA LYS A 161 -1.60 -13.99 -0.82
C LYS A 161 -0.98 -15.29 -1.28
N GLU A 162 -1.77 -16.19 -1.88
CA GLU A 162 -1.30 -17.51 -2.30
C GLU A 162 -2.22 -18.17 -3.33
N GLY A 163 -1.74 -19.23 -3.97
CA GLY A 163 -2.51 -20.06 -4.89
C GLY A 163 -2.28 -19.74 -6.36
N ASP A 164 -3.33 -19.82 -7.18
CA ASP A 164 -3.28 -19.56 -8.62
C ASP A 164 -3.39 -18.04 -8.91
N ALA A 165 -2.28 -17.45 -9.37
CA ALA A 165 -2.19 -16.02 -9.65
C ALA A 165 -3.00 -15.59 -10.89
N ASP A 166 -3.20 -16.48 -11.86
CA ASP A 166 -3.98 -16.18 -13.07
C ASP A 166 -5.49 -16.24 -12.75
N ALA A 167 -5.92 -17.19 -11.91
CA ALA A 167 -7.29 -17.23 -11.37
C ALA A 167 -7.59 -15.97 -10.53
N PHE A 168 -6.65 -15.55 -9.67
CA PHE A 168 -6.75 -14.30 -8.91
C PHE A 168 -6.94 -13.08 -9.83
N GLN A 169 -6.08 -12.94 -10.84
CA GLN A 169 -6.18 -11.82 -11.77
C GLN A 169 -7.52 -11.81 -12.50
N THR A 170 -7.95 -12.95 -13.05
CA THR A 170 -9.22 -13.11 -13.76
C THR A 170 -10.40 -12.74 -12.87
N ALA A 171 -10.39 -13.20 -11.62
CA ALA A 171 -11.45 -12.92 -10.65
C ALA A 171 -11.50 -11.41 -10.31
N CYS A 172 -10.36 -10.77 -10.06
CA CYS A 172 -10.28 -9.33 -9.80
C CYS A 172 -10.81 -8.48 -10.99
N GLU A 173 -10.41 -8.82 -12.22
CA GLU A 173 -10.87 -8.13 -13.43
C GLU A 173 -12.40 -8.30 -13.62
N ALA A 174 -12.94 -9.48 -13.37
CA ALA A 174 -14.38 -9.74 -13.44
C ALA A 174 -15.16 -8.92 -12.40
N GLN A 175 -14.68 -8.84 -11.16
CA GLN A 175 -15.31 -8.02 -10.13
C GLN A 175 -15.19 -6.53 -10.44
N ALA A 176 -14.05 -6.06 -10.93
CA ALA A 176 -13.87 -4.67 -11.33
C ALA A 176 -14.87 -4.27 -12.42
N ALA A 177 -15.08 -5.11 -13.43
CA ALA A 177 -16.07 -4.88 -14.48
C ALA A 177 -17.51 -4.90 -13.93
N ARG A 178 -17.85 -5.88 -13.09
CA ARG A 178 -19.19 -6.04 -12.53
C ARG A 178 -19.62 -4.86 -11.64
N PHE A 179 -18.71 -4.31 -10.85
CA PHE A 179 -18.98 -3.22 -9.91
C PHE A 179 -18.53 -1.85 -10.44
N ALA A 180 -18.13 -1.74 -11.71
CA ALA A 180 -17.63 -0.52 -12.34
C ALA A 180 -16.52 0.16 -11.51
N LEU A 181 -15.59 -0.64 -10.96
CA LEU A 181 -14.48 -0.12 -10.18
C LEU A 181 -13.46 0.55 -11.11
N THR A 182 -13.05 1.77 -10.76
CA THR A 182 -12.09 2.53 -11.58
C THR A 182 -10.66 2.21 -11.14
N PRO A 183 -9.79 1.70 -12.03
CA PRO A 183 -8.39 1.45 -11.68
C PRO A 183 -7.69 2.67 -11.09
N GLU A 184 -6.92 2.49 -10.01
CA GLU A 184 -6.04 3.51 -9.45
C GLU A 184 -4.58 3.21 -9.83
N PRO A 185 -4.01 3.90 -10.82
CA PRO A 185 -2.66 3.61 -11.31
C PRO A 185 -1.55 4.13 -10.39
N LEU A 186 -1.86 5.02 -9.45
CA LEU A 186 -0.89 5.66 -8.58
C LEU A 186 -0.92 5.06 -7.18
N SER A 187 0.25 4.91 -6.57
CA SER A 187 0.36 4.59 -5.16
C SER A 187 -0.12 5.76 -4.28
N LYS A 188 -0.49 5.48 -3.02
CA LYS A 188 -0.82 6.51 -2.02
C LYS A 188 0.29 7.58 -1.94
N LEU A 189 1.58 7.16 -1.92
CA LEU A 189 2.73 8.08 -1.93
C LEU A 189 2.74 8.96 -3.19
N ALA A 190 2.58 8.38 -4.38
CA ALA A 190 2.62 9.14 -5.63
C ALA A 190 1.48 10.19 -5.70
N ARG A 191 0.30 9.83 -5.21
CA ARG A 191 -0.83 10.77 -5.10
C ARG A 191 -0.56 11.88 -4.08
N ALA A 192 -0.02 11.53 -2.91
CA ALA A 192 0.34 12.54 -1.89
C ALA A 192 1.36 13.55 -2.46
N LEU A 193 2.42 13.06 -3.11
CA LEU A 193 3.46 13.92 -3.70
C LEU A 193 2.95 14.79 -4.86
N SER A 194 1.86 14.39 -5.52
CA SER A 194 1.26 15.22 -6.58
C SER A 194 0.57 16.47 -6.04
N LEU A 195 0.21 16.51 -4.75
CA LEU A 195 -0.40 17.67 -4.10
C LEU A 195 0.57 18.84 -3.97
N SER A 196 1.86 18.59 -3.82
CA SER A 196 2.90 19.62 -3.62
C SER A 196 3.50 20.17 -4.92
N LYS A 197 3.01 19.74 -6.08
CA LYS A 197 3.51 20.15 -7.40
C LYS A 197 2.77 21.36 -8.01
N VAL A 198 1.91 22.01 -7.23
CA VAL A 198 1.14 23.20 -7.67
C VAL A 198 1.81 24.46 -7.18
#